data_6daaf39e33fbacd6bce0ba3a0a19349a
#
_entry.id   6daaf39e33fbacd6bce0ba3a0a19349a
#
_cell.length_a   1.000
_cell.length_b   1.000
_cell.length_c   1.000
_cell.angle_alpha   90.00
_cell.angle_beta   90.00
_cell.angle_gamma   90.00
#
_symmetry.space_group_name_H-M   'P 1'
#
loop_
_entity.id
_entity.type
_entity.pdbx_description
1 polymer ?
#
loop_
_entity_poly.entity_id
_entity_poly.type
_entity_poly.pdbx_seq_one_letter_code
_entity_poly.pdbx_strand_id
1 'polypeptide(L)'
;MSQTANYLDTQSIFNLIGQHADLTVIFHTVSEWLEARIPNSMVSIMLYSETEQTLNLISGTEHFSNRYKEAITDLKIGPNVGACGAAAFHRKLIICENLAIDKNWEFLKNLIQEENLNACWSTPIINVQGKLYGTFGTYYRSPKCPNDTHIKLIRHAASLVALSMDLHAERQQRLALND
;
A
#
# COMPACT_ATOMS: atom_id res chain seq x y z
N MET A 1 -6.78 28.32 -19.21
CA MET A 1 -6.39 28.45 -17.79
C MET A 1 -5.65 27.17 -17.42
N SER A 2 -4.32 27.28 -17.33
CA SER A 2 -3.42 26.14 -17.08
C SER A 2 -3.61 25.66 -15.64
N GLN A 3 -4.15 24.46 -15.45
CA GLN A 3 -4.01 23.74 -14.20
C GLN A 3 -2.54 23.36 -14.09
N THR A 4 -1.79 24.09 -13.29
CA THR A 4 -0.51 23.63 -12.75
C THR A 4 -0.84 22.42 -11.87
N ALA A 5 -0.77 21.23 -12.46
CA ALA A 5 -0.70 19.99 -11.70
C ALA A 5 0.50 20.14 -10.78
N ASN A 6 0.23 20.18 -9.48
CA ASN A 6 1.24 20.24 -8.44
C ASN A 6 1.98 18.88 -8.53
N TYR A 7 3.04 18.84 -9.32
CA TYR A 7 3.89 17.65 -9.42
C TYR A 7 4.62 17.51 -8.08
N LEU A 8 4.01 16.76 -7.17
CA LEU A 8 4.75 16.20 -6.04
C LEU A 8 5.94 15.46 -6.66
N ASP A 9 7.12 16.04 -6.57
CA ASP A 9 8.32 15.35 -6.99
C ASP A 9 8.82 14.42 -5.87
N THR A 10 9.67 13.50 -6.22
CA THR A 10 10.27 12.57 -5.25
C THR A 10 11.08 13.33 -4.19
N GLN A 11 11.59 14.53 -4.52
CA GLN A 11 12.33 15.39 -3.59
C GLN A 11 11.48 15.82 -2.40
N SER A 12 10.21 16.12 -2.60
CA SER A 12 9.29 16.47 -1.51
C SER A 12 9.13 15.32 -0.52
N ILE A 13 9.06 14.09 -1.01
CA ILE A 13 8.99 12.89 -0.16
C ILE A 13 10.27 12.72 0.64
N PHE A 14 11.44 12.83 0.00
CA PHE A 14 12.73 12.76 0.69
C PHE A 14 12.90 13.86 1.75
N ASN A 15 12.42 15.06 1.49
CA ASN A 15 12.44 16.14 2.46
C ASN A 15 11.58 15.81 3.69
N LEU A 16 10.36 15.28 3.50
CA LEU A 16 9.50 14.82 4.59
C LEU A 16 10.16 13.74 5.43
N ILE A 17 10.78 12.75 4.79
CA ILE A 17 11.51 11.67 5.46
C ILE A 17 12.69 12.24 6.25
N GLY A 18 13.49 13.11 5.64
CA GLY A 18 14.67 13.74 6.28
C GLY A 18 14.32 14.66 7.45
N GLN A 19 13.16 15.31 7.39
CA GLN A 19 12.64 16.16 8.48
C GLN A 19 11.92 15.35 9.57
N HIS A 20 11.87 14.02 9.44
CA HIS A 20 11.15 13.13 10.36
C HIS A 20 9.66 13.50 10.50
N ALA A 21 9.01 13.86 9.41
CA ALA A 21 7.58 14.09 9.38
C ALA A 21 6.81 12.87 9.89
N ASP A 22 5.57 13.09 10.32
CA ASP A 22 4.69 12.00 10.73
C ASP A 22 4.55 10.95 9.60
N LEU A 23 4.59 9.67 9.96
CA LEU A 23 4.48 8.58 8.99
C LEU A 23 3.18 8.65 8.19
N THR A 24 2.08 9.09 8.80
CA THR A 24 0.78 9.24 8.10
C THR A 24 0.87 10.29 6.99
N VAL A 25 1.59 11.37 7.21
CA VAL A 25 1.85 12.41 6.19
C VAL A 25 2.70 11.84 5.05
N ILE A 26 3.76 11.10 5.39
CA ILE A 26 4.64 10.48 4.39
C ILE A 26 3.85 9.46 3.56
N PHE A 27 3.06 8.59 4.18
CA PHE A 27 2.26 7.57 3.50
C PHE A 27 1.24 8.19 2.55
N HIS A 28 0.53 9.23 3.00
CA HIS A 28 -0.42 9.97 2.17
C HIS A 28 0.29 10.60 0.97
N THR A 29 1.41 11.28 1.19
CA THR A 29 2.19 11.92 0.12
C THR A 29 2.72 10.92 -0.91
N VAL A 30 3.21 9.74 -0.47
CA VAL A 30 3.65 8.67 -1.37
C VAL A 30 2.47 8.11 -2.17
N SER A 31 1.30 7.95 -1.56
CA SER A 31 0.08 7.48 -2.23
C SER A 31 -0.35 8.45 -3.31
N GLU A 32 -0.46 9.76 -3.01
CA GLU A 32 -0.79 10.80 -3.99
C GLU A 32 0.24 10.89 -5.11
N TRP A 33 1.52 10.76 -4.76
CA TRP A 33 2.62 10.75 -5.74
C TRP A 33 2.45 9.62 -6.77
N LEU A 34 2.04 8.43 -6.33
CA LEU A 34 1.80 7.29 -7.22
C LEU A 34 0.51 7.47 -8.03
N GLU A 35 -0.59 7.87 -7.39
CA GLU A 35 -1.89 8.08 -8.05
C GLU A 35 -1.79 9.12 -9.17
N ALA A 36 -0.98 10.16 -8.98
CA ALA A 36 -0.72 11.17 -10.02
C ALA A 36 0.02 10.60 -11.24
N ARG A 37 0.76 9.50 -11.09
CA ARG A 37 1.57 8.86 -12.14
C ARG A 37 0.93 7.65 -12.77
N ILE A 38 -0.02 7.03 -12.08
CA ILE A 38 -0.79 5.91 -12.60
C ILE A 38 -2.27 6.31 -12.60
N PRO A 39 -2.79 6.82 -13.71
CA PRO A 39 -4.16 7.31 -13.79
C PRO A 39 -5.19 6.25 -13.41
N ASN A 40 -6.24 6.69 -12.71
CA ASN A 40 -7.35 5.86 -12.22
C ASN A 40 -6.94 4.78 -11.19
N SER A 41 -5.76 4.88 -10.62
CA SER A 41 -5.38 4.05 -9.47
C SER A 41 -5.94 4.64 -8.17
N MET A 42 -6.24 3.75 -7.23
CA MET A 42 -6.55 4.06 -5.84
C MET A 42 -5.53 3.33 -4.99
N VAL A 43 -4.74 4.06 -4.22
CA VAL A 43 -3.65 3.49 -3.44
C VAL A 43 -4.07 3.24 -2.00
N SER A 44 -3.65 2.11 -1.46
CA SER A 44 -3.76 1.81 -0.04
C SER A 44 -2.45 1.32 0.54
N ILE A 45 -2.21 1.63 1.82
CA ILE A 45 -1.12 1.05 2.60
C ILE A 45 -1.74 0.31 3.78
N MET A 46 -1.37 -0.96 3.92
CA MET A 46 -1.72 -1.78 5.08
C MET A 46 -0.46 -2.10 5.87
N LEU A 47 -0.48 -1.89 7.18
CA LEU A 47 0.63 -2.26 8.07
C LEU A 47 0.46 -3.67 8.60
N TYR A 48 1.57 -4.38 8.68
CA TYR A 48 1.66 -5.76 9.15
C TYR A 48 1.97 -5.83 10.65
N SER A 49 1.16 -6.59 11.37
CA SER A 49 1.43 -7.02 12.74
C SER A 49 2.07 -8.40 12.74
N GLU A 50 3.34 -8.49 13.14
CA GLU A 50 4.07 -9.76 13.19
C GLU A 50 3.49 -10.71 14.25
N THR A 51 3.08 -10.18 15.40
CA THR A 51 2.49 -10.97 16.50
C THR A 51 1.15 -11.58 16.11
N GLU A 52 0.30 -10.80 15.45
CA GLU A 52 -1.04 -11.23 15.05
C GLU A 52 -1.07 -11.86 13.64
N GLN A 53 -0.03 -11.68 12.85
CA GLN A 53 0.05 -12.05 11.44
C GLN A 53 -1.13 -11.48 10.62
N THR A 54 -1.43 -10.21 10.86
CA THR A 54 -2.53 -9.48 10.24
C THR A 54 -2.06 -8.22 9.54
N LEU A 55 -2.88 -7.74 8.59
CA LEU A 55 -2.75 -6.45 7.94
C LEU A 55 -3.88 -5.53 8.37
N ASN A 56 -3.57 -4.27 8.63
CA ASN A 56 -4.54 -3.22 8.92
C ASN A 56 -4.34 -2.02 8.01
N LEU A 57 -5.46 -1.56 7.42
CA LEU A 57 -5.48 -0.40 6.52
C LEU A 57 -5.16 0.88 7.30
N ILE A 58 -4.14 1.61 6.86
CA ILE A 58 -3.68 2.83 7.54
C ILE A 58 -3.67 4.05 6.62
N SER A 59 -3.60 3.89 5.31
CA SER A 59 -3.66 4.97 4.31
C SER A 59 -4.50 4.56 3.12
N GLY A 60 -5.15 5.54 2.45
CA GLY A 60 -6.10 5.29 1.36
C GLY A 60 -7.51 4.90 1.85
N THR A 61 -7.84 5.24 3.08
CA THR A 61 -9.13 4.89 3.72
C THR A 61 -10.32 5.56 3.03
N GLU A 62 -10.11 6.69 2.38
CA GLU A 62 -11.11 7.47 1.65
C GLU A 62 -11.65 6.78 0.39
N HIS A 63 -10.92 5.81 -0.14
CA HIS A 63 -11.30 5.07 -1.34
C HIS A 63 -12.37 4.01 -1.09
N PHE A 64 -12.60 3.64 0.17
CA PHE A 64 -13.40 2.47 0.54
C PHE A 64 -14.54 2.81 1.49
N SER A 65 -15.66 2.08 1.35
CA SER A 65 -16.78 2.17 2.30
C SER A 65 -16.38 1.67 3.70
N ASN A 66 -17.13 2.08 4.73
CA ASN A 66 -16.92 1.56 6.08
C ASN A 66 -17.09 0.04 6.14
N ARG A 67 -18.05 -0.50 5.41
CA ARG A 67 -18.30 -1.95 5.36
C ARG A 67 -17.09 -2.72 4.81
N TYR A 68 -16.45 -2.20 3.75
CA TYR A 68 -15.24 -2.81 3.21
C TYR A 68 -14.07 -2.71 4.21
N LYS A 69 -13.89 -1.54 4.82
CA LYS A 69 -12.83 -1.32 5.83
C LYS A 69 -12.97 -2.27 7.03
N GLU A 70 -14.20 -2.46 7.52
CA GLU A 70 -14.48 -3.41 8.60
C GLU A 70 -14.15 -4.84 8.22
N ALA A 71 -14.48 -5.25 6.98
CA ALA A 71 -14.21 -6.61 6.50
C ALA A 71 -12.73 -6.93 6.32
N ILE A 72 -11.87 -5.92 6.13
CA ILE A 72 -10.42 -6.09 5.99
C ILE A 72 -9.63 -5.67 7.25
N THR A 73 -10.33 -5.34 8.34
CA THR A 73 -9.69 -5.11 9.65
C THR A 73 -9.11 -6.43 10.17
N ASP A 74 -7.89 -6.37 10.70
CA ASP A 74 -7.14 -7.54 11.16
C ASP A 74 -7.08 -8.68 10.14
N LEU A 75 -6.92 -8.31 8.87
CA LEU A 75 -6.89 -9.26 7.76
C LEU A 75 -5.70 -10.21 7.92
N LYS A 76 -5.97 -11.49 8.22
CA LYS A 76 -4.94 -12.52 8.30
C LYS A 76 -4.23 -12.65 6.95
N ILE A 77 -2.88 -12.70 6.97
CA ILE A 77 -2.14 -13.00 5.76
C ILE A 77 -2.31 -14.48 5.38
N GLY A 78 -2.23 -14.76 4.10
CA GLY A 78 -2.39 -16.15 3.62
C GLY A 78 -2.16 -16.25 2.12
N PRO A 79 -2.00 -17.47 1.60
CA PRO A 79 -1.60 -17.69 0.20
C PRO A 79 -2.64 -17.20 -0.83
N ASN A 80 -3.91 -17.06 -0.42
CA ASN A 80 -5.02 -16.66 -1.28
C ASN A 80 -5.95 -15.64 -0.57
N VAL A 81 -5.39 -14.67 0.15
CA VAL A 81 -6.18 -13.69 0.92
C VAL A 81 -6.06 -12.30 0.26
N GLY A 82 -6.86 -12.05 -0.75
CA GLY A 82 -6.78 -10.84 -1.56
C GLY A 82 -5.40 -10.69 -2.20
N ALA A 83 -5.13 -9.54 -2.78
CA ALA A 83 -3.79 -9.25 -3.28
C ALA A 83 -2.83 -8.91 -2.12
N CYS A 84 -3.28 -8.12 -1.13
CA CYS A 84 -2.42 -7.67 -0.03
C CYS A 84 -2.04 -8.80 0.93
N GLY A 85 -2.99 -9.63 1.38
CA GLY A 85 -2.69 -10.77 2.23
C GLY A 85 -1.78 -11.79 1.56
N ALA A 86 -1.98 -12.03 0.26
CA ALA A 86 -1.12 -12.91 -0.54
C ALA A 86 0.28 -12.31 -0.77
N ALA A 87 0.38 -10.98 -1.01
CA ALA A 87 1.67 -10.31 -1.17
C ALA A 87 2.51 -10.35 0.10
N ALA A 88 1.90 -10.13 1.26
CA ALA A 88 2.56 -10.25 2.55
C ALA A 88 3.03 -11.69 2.81
N PHE A 89 2.18 -12.67 2.56
CA PHE A 89 2.47 -14.09 2.76
C PHE A 89 3.60 -14.59 1.86
N HIS A 90 3.52 -14.32 0.56
CA HIS A 90 4.51 -14.78 -0.42
C HIS A 90 5.74 -13.86 -0.51
N ARG A 91 5.71 -12.69 0.10
CA ARG A 91 6.76 -11.66 0.05
C ARG A 91 7.14 -11.25 -1.38
N LYS A 92 6.15 -11.16 -2.25
CA LYS A 92 6.32 -10.79 -3.67
C LYS A 92 5.13 -10.00 -4.19
N LEU A 93 5.32 -9.31 -5.31
CA LEU A 93 4.24 -8.66 -6.05
C LEU A 93 3.16 -9.69 -6.45
N ILE A 94 1.92 -9.40 -6.11
CA ILE A 94 0.73 -10.16 -6.52
C ILE A 94 -0.12 -9.28 -7.42
N ILE A 95 -0.48 -9.81 -8.58
CA ILE A 95 -1.29 -9.12 -9.58
C ILE A 95 -2.58 -9.88 -9.75
N CYS A 96 -3.70 -9.24 -9.40
CA CYS A 96 -5.05 -9.71 -9.63
C CYS A 96 -5.68 -8.79 -10.69
N GLU A 97 -5.63 -9.22 -11.94
CA GLU A 97 -6.04 -8.41 -13.11
C GLU A 97 -7.57 -8.28 -13.22
N ASN A 98 -8.30 -9.27 -12.71
CA ASN A 98 -9.75 -9.30 -12.69
C ASN A 98 -10.25 -9.99 -11.43
N LEU A 99 -10.70 -9.20 -10.46
CA LEU A 99 -11.11 -9.68 -9.14
C LEU A 99 -12.34 -10.58 -9.18
N ALA A 100 -13.20 -10.42 -10.20
CA ALA A 100 -14.43 -11.21 -10.32
C ALA A 100 -14.17 -12.72 -10.51
N ILE A 101 -13.01 -13.08 -11.05
CA ILE A 101 -12.61 -14.46 -11.34
C ILE A 101 -11.34 -14.90 -10.60
N ASP A 102 -10.71 -14.01 -9.85
CA ASP A 102 -9.48 -14.32 -9.11
C ASP A 102 -9.80 -15.03 -7.79
N LYS A 103 -9.19 -16.18 -7.57
CA LYS A 103 -9.39 -17.01 -6.38
C LYS A 103 -8.98 -16.33 -5.08
N ASN A 104 -8.05 -15.38 -5.13
CA ASN A 104 -7.62 -14.64 -3.95
C ASN A 104 -8.74 -13.77 -3.36
N TRP A 105 -9.78 -13.48 -4.15
CA TRP A 105 -10.87 -12.59 -3.77
C TRP A 105 -12.21 -13.29 -3.52
N GLU A 106 -12.24 -14.62 -3.59
CA GLU A 106 -13.47 -15.40 -3.40
C GLU A 106 -14.19 -15.08 -2.08
N PHE A 107 -13.44 -14.92 -0.99
CA PHE A 107 -13.99 -14.61 0.34
C PHE A 107 -14.60 -13.19 0.47
N LEU A 108 -14.24 -12.26 -0.42
CA LEU A 108 -14.76 -10.89 -0.47
C LEU A 108 -15.59 -10.61 -1.73
N LYS A 109 -15.98 -11.61 -2.48
CA LYS A 109 -16.61 -11.47 -3.81
C LYS A 109 -17.77 -10.48 -3.84
N ASN A 110 -18.67 -10.54 -2.87
CA ASN A 110 -19.82 -9.62 -2.80
C ASN A 110 -19.36 -8.19 -2.49
N LEU A 111 -18.41 -8.03 -1.59
CA LEU A 111 -17.90 -6.71 -1.20
C LEU A 111 -17.15 -6.00 -2.33
N ILE A 112 -16.33 -6.72 -3.11
CA ILE A 112 -15.64 -6.11 -4.25
C ILE A 112 -16.63 -5.66 -5.33
N GLN A 113 -17.76 -6.35 -5.50
CA GLN A 113 -18.83 -5.91 -6.39
C GLN A 113 -19.51 -4.64 -5.88
N GLU A 114 -19.85 -4.58 -4.60
CA GLU A 114 -20.45 -3.39 -3.96
C GLU A 114 -19.51 -2.17 -4.04
N GLU A 115 -18.20 -2.39 -3.83
CA GLU A 115 -17.17 -1.35 -3.95
C GLU A 115 -16.82 -1.00 -5.40
N ASN A 116 -17.33 -1.75 -6.39
CA ASN A 116 -16.93 -1.63 -7.79
C ASN A 116 -15.42 -1.75 -7.99
N LEU A 117 -14.78 -2.70 -7.29
CA LEU A 117 -13.36 -3.01 -7.44
C LEU A 117 -13.19 -4.13 -8.46
N ASN A 118 -12.31 -3.93 -9.45
CA ASN A 118 -12.16 -4.87 -10.56
C ASN A 118 -10.73 -5.35 -10.80
N ALA A 119 -9.72 -4.64 -10.33
CA ALA A 119 -8.34 -5.11 -10.31
C ALA A 119 -7.61 -4.60 -9.05
N CYS A 120 -6.63 -5.36 -8.60
CA CYS A 120 -5.74 -4.99 -7.50
C CYS A 120 -4.36 -5.59 -7.72
N TRP A 121 -3.34 -4.75 -7.63
CA TRP A 121 -1.94 -5.18 -7.58
C TRP A 121 -1.38 -4.83 -6.21
N SER A 122 -0.71 -5.75 -5.57
CA SER A 122 -0.14 -5.49 -4.25
C SER A 122 1.32 -5.91 -4.19
N THR A 123 2.17 -5.01 -3.69
CA THR A 123 3.58 -5.29 -3.43
C THR A 123 3.85 -5.25 -1.94
N PRO A 124 4.70 -6.15 -1.40
CA PRO A 124 5.10 -6.09 -0.01
C PRO A 124 6.01 -4.89 0.22
N ILE A 125 5.87 -4.25 1.38
CA ILE A 125 6.76 -3.21 1.88
C ILE A 125 7.79 -3.91 2.74
N ILE A 126 8.97 -4.15 2.15
CA ILE A 126 10.07 -4.90 2.76
C ILE A 126 11.33 -4.05 2.72
N ASN A 127 12.05 -3.96 3.84
CA ASN A 127 13.33 -3.29 3.88
C ASN A 127 14.48 -4.15 3.34
N VAL A 128 15.67 -3.58 3.25
CA VAL A 128 16.88 -4.27 2.71
C VAL A 128 17.32 -5.47 3.56
N GLN A 129 16.91 -5.56 4.82
CA GLN A 129 17.17 -6.70 5.71
C GLN A 129 16.08 -7.79 5.60
N GLY A 130 15.05 -7.58 4.79
CA GLY A 130 13.95 -8.53 4.61
C GLY A 130 12.83 -8.41 5.64
N LYS A 131 12.79 -7.34 6.45
CA LYS A 131 11.69 -7.09 7.39
C LYS A 131 10.45 -6.64 6.63
N LEU A 132 9.32 -7.32 6.84
CA LEU A 132 8.03 -6.97 6.30
C LEU A 132 7.36 -5.90 7.19
N TYR A 133 7.05 -4.75 6.61
CA TYR A 133 6.30 -3.68 7.27
C TYR A 133 4.82 -3.68 6.92
N GLY A 134 4.47 -4.21 5.75
CA GLY A 134 3.09 -4.20 5.28
C GLY A 134 3.00 -4.44 3.78
N THR A 135 1.94 -3.90 3.18
CA THR A 135 1.69 -3.99 1.73
C THR A 135 1.22 -2.67 1.17
N PHE A 136 1.61 -2.44 -0.08
CA PHE A 136 1.21 -1.30 -0.89
C PHE A 136 0.27 -1.80 -1.99
N GLY A 137 -1.02 -1.49 -1.87
CA GLY A 137 -2.07 -1.93 -2.78
C GLY A 137 -2.43 -0.84 -3.79
N THR A 138 -2.64 -1.23 -5.04
CA THR A 138 -3.09 -0.37 -6.14
C THR A 138 -4.36 -0.96 -6.73
N TYR A 139 -5.49 -0.28 -6.57
CA TYR A 139 -6.82 -0.77 -6.97
C TYR A 139 -7.35 -0.02 -8.19
N TYR A 140 -8.21 -0.67 -8.94
CA TYR A 140 -8.83 -0.12 -10.16
C TYR A 140 -10.30 -0.49 -10.25
N ARG A 141 -11.09 0.40 -10.87
CA ARG A 141 -12.51 0.23 -11.17
C ARG A 141 -12.78 -0.59 -12.45
N SER A 142 -11.75 -0.99 -13.16
CA SER A 142 -11.82 -1.86 -14.34
C SER A 142 -10.74 -2.93 -14.27
N PRO A 143 -10.93 -4.10 -14.91
CA PRO A 143 -9.87 -5.09 -15.05
C PRO A 143 -8.63 -4.45 -15.67
N LYS A 144 -7.47 -4.72 -15.09
CA LYS A 144 -6.22 -4.06 -15.51
C LYS A 144 -4.98 -4.89 -15.19
N CYS A 145 -4.08 -4.99 -16.18
CA CYS A 145 -2.75 -5.55 -16.03
C CYS A 145 -1.70 -4.43 -15.94
N PRO A 146 -0.69 -4.53 -15.05
CA PRO A 146 0.41 -3.56 -15.02
C PRO A 146 1.34 -3.73 -16.22
N ASN A 147 1.94 -2.64 -16.66
CA ASN A 147 3.12 -2.66 -17.51
C ASN A 147 4.39 -2.49 -16.65
N ASP A 148 5.56 -2.59 -17.28
CA ASP A 148 6.86 -2.48 -16.58
C ASP A 148 7.04 -1.14 -15.88
N THR A 149 6.54 -0.05 -16.45
CA THR A 149 6.60 1.28 -15.83
C THR A 149 5.75 1.33 -14.56
N HIS A 150 4.54 0.78 -14.58
CA HIS A 150 3.68 0.67 -13.39
C HIS A 150 4.37 -0.12 -12.28
N ILE A 151 4.96 -1.28 -12.61
CA ILE A 151 5.66 -2.12 -11.65
C ILE A 151 6.85 -1.38 -11.01
N LYS A 152 7.64 -0.66 -11.80
CA LYS A 152 8.76 0.15 -11.30
C LYS A 152 8.30 1.26 -10.35
N LEU A 153 7.23 1.99 -10.71
CA LEU A 153 6.67 3.05 -9.88
C LEU A 153 6.13 2.51 -8.54
N ILE A 154 5.41 1.40 -8.57
CA ILE A 154 4.85 0.77 -7.35
C ILE A 154 5.97 0.28 -6.43
N ARG A 155 7.00 -0.37 -6.97
CA ARG A 155 8.17 -0.82 -6.19
C ARG A 155 8.93 0.35 -5.59
N HIS A 156 9.09 1.45 -6.35
CA HIS A 156 9.72 2.66 -5.84
C HIS A 156 8.92 3.26 -4.68
N ALA A 157 7.60 3.38 -4.82
CA ALA A 157 6.72 3.86 -3.75
C ALA A 157 6.83 2.99 -2.49
N ALA A 158 6.79 1.66 -2.62
CA ALA A 158 6.95 0.74 -1.50
C ALA A 158 8.32 0.87 -0.81
N SER A 159 9.39 1.11 -1.58
CA SER A 159 10.73 1.35 -1.04
C SER A 159 10.83 2.65 -0.24
N LEU A 160 10.16 3.72 -0.68
CA LEU A 160 10.09 4.98 0.07
C LEU A 160 9.37 4.81 1.40
N VAL A 161 8.29 4.04 1.43
CA VAL A 161 7.56 3.70 2.66
C VAL A 161 8.44 2.86 3.58
N ALA A 162 9.12 1.83 3.07
CA ALA A 162 10.03 1.00 3.87
C ALA A 162 11.16 1.82 4.50
N LEU A 163 11.79 2.72 3.73
CA LEU A 163 12.83 3.63 4.22
C LEU A 163 12.30 4.54 5.34
N SER A 164 11.11 5.10 5.18
CA SER A 164 10.51 5.96 6.21
C SER A 164 10.25 5.20 7.51
N MET A 165 9.83 3.94 7.41
CA MET A 165 9.62 3.06 8.56
C MET A 165 10.92 2.71 9.27
N ASP A 166 12.00 2.41 8.53
CA ASP A 166 13.32 2.14 9.12
C ASP A 166 13.83 3.33 9.91
N LEU A 167 13.84 4.52 9.30
CA LEU A 167 14.32 5.75 9.94
C LEU A 167 13.47 6.15 11.15
N HIS A 168 12.16 5.92 11.08
CA HIS A 168 11.28 6.14 12.23
C HIS A 168 11.62 5.19 13.39
N ALA A 169 11.79 3.91 13.12
CA ALA A 169 12.14 2.91 14.11
C ALA A 169 13.51 3.19 14.78
N GLU A 170 14.53 3.54 13.98
CA GLU A 170 15.85 3.93 14.48
C GLU A 170 15.79 5.15 15.39
N ARG A 171 14.97 6.14 15.02
CA ARG A 171 14.77 7.35 15.84
C ARG A 171 14.13 7.00 17.18
N GLN A 172 13.07 6.19 17.17
CA GLN A 172 12.41 5.76 18.42
C GLN A 172 13.36 5.02 19.35
N GLN A 173 14.19 4.12 18.81
CA GLN A 173 15.20 3.41 19.60
C GLN A 173 16.23 4.37 20.21
N ARG A 174 16.71 5.37 19.46
CA ARG A 174 17.66 6.36 19.99
C ARG A 174 17.07 7.22 21.11
N LEU A 175 15.82 7.61 20.99
CA LEU A 175 15.13 8.38 22.03
C LEU A 175 14.99 7.54 23.32
N ALA A 176 14.57 6.29 23.20
CA ALA A 176 14.40 5.39 24.34
C ALA A 176 15.71 5.03 25.07
N LEU A 177 16.89 5.19 24.43
CA LEU A 177 18.19 4.95 25.07
C LEU A 177 18.73 6.19 25.81
N ASN A 178 18.14 7.37 25.59
CA ASN A 178 18.57 8.63 26.20
C ASN A 178 17.68 9.09 27.38
N ASP A 179 16.62 8.33 27.66
CA ASP A 179 15.73 8.49 28.83
C ASP A 179 16.13 7.48 29.93
#